data_30d183f887d50838330a7eca5c3bc07e
#
_entry.id   30d183f887d50838330a7eca5c3bc07e
#
_cell.length_a   1.000
_cell.length_b   1.000
_cell.length_c   1.000
_cell.angle_alpha   90.00
_cell.angle_beta   90.00
_cell.angle_gamma   90.00
#
_symmetry.space_group_name_H-M   'P 1'
#
loop_
_entity.id
_entity.type
_entity.pdbx_description
1 polymer ?
#
loop_
_entity_poly.entity_id
_entity_poly.type
_entity_poly.pdbx_seq_one_letter_code
_entity_poly.pdbx_strand_id
1 'polypeptide(L)'
;KAAYVPVPQPHKSDYEIGALYYPGWQTIERWARIWPVAPERKPVLGWYDETSPEVVDWQIKWAVENGLSYFLVDWYWHKGSQYNDHWVKAFQRARYKSFLKWAVMWANHNAAGSHSVEDQRAVTRFWIENYFNTPEYYRIDDKPVVMIWSAQNMNRDLGDKDGCKRLLELSRKMAVEAGF
;
A
#
# COMPACT_ATOMS: atom_id res chain seq x y z
N LYS A 1 -21.51 24.91 1.15
CA LYS A 1 -20.74 23.64 1.18
C LYS A 1 -19.72 23.72 0.07
N ALA A 2 -18.46 23.35 0.34
CA ALA A 2 -17.47 23.15 -0.70
C ALA A 2 -17.96 22.06 -1.67
N ALA A 3 -17.64 22.22 -2.97
CA ALA A 3 -17.89 21.16 -3.94
C ALA A 3 -17.02 19.93 -3.61
N TYR A 4 -17.51 18.74 -3.93
CA TYR A 4 -16.72 17.53 -3.83
C TYR A 4 -15.51 17.57 -4.78
N VAL A 5 -14.53 16.73 -4.55
CA VAL A 5 -13.35 16.57 -5.42
C VAL A 5 -13.77 16.50 -6.89
N PRO A 6 -13.23 17.33 -7.79
CA PRO A 6 -13.53 17.25 -9.21
C PRO A 6 -13.10 15.90 -9.79
N VAL A 7 -13.80 15.43 -10.81
CA VAL A 7 -13.48 14.17 -11.48
C VAL A 7 -12.04 14.22 -11.99
N PRO A 8 -11.21 13.19 -11.69
CA PRO A 8 -9.85 13.12 -12.21
C PRO A 8 -9.79 13.10 -13.74
N GLN A 9 -8.78 13.76 -14.30
CA GLN A 9 -8.46 13.74 -15.72
C GLN A 9 -7.06 13.15 -15.91
N PRO A 10 -6.92 11.82 -16.00
CA PRO A 10 -5.61 11.18 -16.05
C PRO A 10 -4.76 11.67 -17.22
N HIS A 11 -3.49 11.93 -16.93
CA HIS A 11 -2.51 12.17 -17.97
C HIS A 11 -2.24 10.86 -18.75
N LYS A 12 -2.33 10.93 -20.08
CA LYS A 12 -2.01 9.79 -20.94
C LYS A 12 -0.51 9.64 -21.09
N SER A 13 0.00 8.45 -20.84
CA SER A 13 1.41 8.10 -21.00
C SER A 13 1.51 6.68 -21.56
N ASP A 14 2.58 6.41 -22.32
CA ASP A 14 2.92 5.06 -22.77
C ASP A 14 3.63 4.24 -21.69
N TYR A 15 3.91 4.86 -20.53
CA TYR A 15 4.56 4.23 -19.39
C TYR A 15 3.64 4.15 -18.21
N GLU A 16 3.71 3.02 -17.50
CA GLU A 16 3.14 2.89 -16.17
C GLU A 16 4.15 3.37 -15.12
N ILE A 17 3.82 4.45 -14.44
CA ILE A 17 4.69 5.05 -13.43
C ILE A 17 4.07 4.88 -12.06
N GLY A 18 4.81 4.25 -11.15
CA GLY A 18 4.40 4.05 -9.76
C GLY A 18 5.17 4.94 -8.80
N ALA A 19 4.56 5.23 -7.67
CA ALA A 19 5.22 5.89 -6.54
C ALA A 19 5.10 5.06 -5.26
N LEU A 20 6.18 5.06 -4.46
CA LEU A 20 6.10 4.60 -3.07
C LEU A 20 5.23 5.59 -2.30
N TYR A 21 4.26 5.07 -1.56
CA TYR A 21 3.32 5.88 -0.79
C TYR A 21 3.27 5.42 0.66
N TYR A 22 3.65 6.30 1.57
CA TYR A 22 3.57 6.08 3.01
C TYR A 22 2.33 6.75 3.60
N PRO A 23 1.29 6.00 4.03
CA PRO A 23 0.11 6.53 4.70
C PRO A 23 0.41 6.80 6.19
N GLY A 24 0.96 7.95 6.48
CA GLY A 24 1.40 8.30 7.83
C GLY A 24 0.42 9.12 8.66
N TRP A 25 -0.64 9.67 8.05
CA TRP A 25 -1.50 10.70 8.63
C TRP A 25 -2.87 10.14 9.01
N GLN A 26 -2.87 9.12 9.86
CA GLN A 26 -4.07 8.39 10.29
C GLN A 26 -5.04 9.25 11.12
N THR A 27 -4.52 10.22 11.85
CA THR A 27 -5.31 11.16 12.65
C THR A 27 -4.71 12.56 12.58
N ILE A 28 -5.52 13.57 12.89
CA ILE A 28 -5.06 14.95 12.90
C ILE A 28 -3.96 15.19 13.95
N GLU A 29 -3.96 14.44 15.03
CA GLU A 29 -2.95 14.53 16.10
C GLU A 29 -1.55 14.13 15.63
N ARG A 30 -1.43 13.36 14.54
CA ARG A 30 -0.13 13.06 13.93
C ARG A 30 0.59 14.32 13.48
N TRP A 31 -0.14 15.36 13.08
CA TRP A 31 0.38 16.65 12.68
C TRP A 31 0.85 17.51 13.86
N ALA A 32 0.49 17.14 15.11
CA ALA A 32 0.86 17.90 16.31
C ALA A 32 2.38 18.02 16.52
N ARG A 33 3.17 17.21 15.85
CA ARG A 33 4.64 17.32 15.84
C ARG A 33 5.15 18.37 14.86
N ILE A 34 4.34 18.82 13.93
CA ILE A 34 4.72 19.74 12.85
C ILE A 34 4.08 21.09 13.03
N TRP A 35 2.77 21.18 13.21
CA TRP A 35 2.06 22.45 13.21
C TRP A 35 2.52 23.49 14.24
N PRO A 36 3.02 23.12 15.46
CA PRO A 36 3.49 24.11 16.41
C PRO A 36 4.86 24.69 16.07
N VAL A 37 5.69 23.93 15.34
CA VAL A 37 7.10 24.27 15.07
C VAL A 37 7.36 24.68 13.62
N ALA A 38 6.51 24.26 12.70
CA ALA A 38 6.63 24.56 11.27
C ALA A 38 5.23 24.72 10.61
N PRO A 39 4.43 25.70 11.05
CA PRO A 39 3.07 25.91 10.52
C PRO A 39 3.04 26.23 9.03
N GLU A 40 4.11 26.79 8.47
CA GLU A 40 4.30 27.09 7.06
C GLU A 40 4.33 25.84 6.18
N ARG A 41 4.59 24.65 6.77
CA ARG A 41 4.58 23.35 6.08
C ARG A 41 3.19 22.73 5.99
N LYS A 42 2.15 23.49 6.27
CA LYS A 42 0.76 23.03 6.14
C LYS A 42 0.51 22.54 4.71
N PRO A 43 0.07 21.29 4.51
CA PRO A 43 -0.27 20.78 3.19
C PRO A 43 -1.41 21.55 2.54
N VAL A 44 -1.53 21.47 1.22
CA VAL A 44 -2.65 22.10 0.47
C VAL A 44 -4.01 21.58 0.95
N LEU A 45 -4.11 20.30 1.32
CA LEU A 45 -5.31 19.71 1.92
C LEU A 45 -5.54 20.09 3.40
N GLY A 46 -4.72 20.99 3.96
CA GLY A 46 -4.74 21.26 5.40
C GLY A 46 -4.08 20.15 6.19
N TRP A 47 -4.35 20.12 7.50
CA TRP A 47 -3.93 19.03 8.38
C TRP A 47 -4.91 17.85 8.22
N TYR A 48 -4.77 17.12 7.11
CA TYR A 48 -5.72 16.10 6.67
C TYR A 48 -5.59 14.78 7.46
N ASP A 49 -6.62 13.97 7.34
CA ASP A 49 -6.72 12.61 7.88
C ASP A 49 -6.94 11.63 6.73
N GLU A 50 -6.04 10.67 6.59
CA GLU A 50 -6.06 9.66 5.51
C GLU A 50 -7.09 8.54 5.73
N THR A 51 -7.86 8.58 6.81
CA THR A 51 -9.05 7.74 6.97
C THR A 51 -10.25 8.26 6.17
N SER A 52 -10.16 9.51 5.65
CA SER A 52 -11.19 10.15 4.85
C SER A 52 -11.10 9.72 3.38
N PRO A 53 -12.17 9.11 2.81
CA PRO A 53 -12.22 8.81 1.38
C PRO A 53 -12.10 10.05 0.49
N GLU A 54 -12.55 11.22 0.93
CA GLU A 54 -12.42 12.46 0.16
C GLU A 54 -10.95 12.92 0.06
N VAL A 55 -10.18 12.77 1.12
CA VAL A 55 -8.72 13.01 1.10
C VAL A 55 -8.05 12.06 0.10
N VAL A 56 -8.41 10.78 0.13
CA VAL A 56 -7.89 9.80 -0.82
C VAL A 56 -8.29 10.14 -2.26
N ASP A 57 -9.50 10.64 -2.49
CA ASP A 57 -9.93 11.08 -3.83
C ASP A 57 -9.10 12.28 -4.34
N TRP A 58 -8.70 13.21 -3.47
CA TRP A 58 -7.74 14.25 -3.83
C TRP A 58 -6.36 13.68 -4.18
N GLN A 59 -5.88 12.71 -3.43
CA GLN A 59 -4.60 12.05 -3.68
C GLN A 59 -4.63 11.29 -5.02
N ILE A 60 -5.71 10.55 -5.28
CA ILE A 60 -5.95 9.87 -6.57
C ILE A 60 -5.92 10.89 -7.72
N LYS A 61 -6.72 11.96 -7.60
CA LYS A 61 -6.81 12.98 -8.62
C LYS A 61 -5.43 13.56 -8.97
N TRP A 62 -4.70 14.00 -7.97
CA TRP A 62 -3.37 14.57 -8.21
C TRP A 62 -2.37 13.57 -8.75
N ALA A 63 -2.40 12.33 -8.27
CA ALA A 63 -1.53 11.28 -8.76
C ALA A 63 -1.74 11.05 -10.27
N VAL A 64 -2.97 10.78 -10.69
CA VAL A 64 -3.23 10.40 -12.09
C VAL A 64 -3.14 11.58 -13.06
N GLU A 65 -3.44 12.80 -12.62
CA GLU A 65 -3.28 14.02 -13.43
C GLU A 65 -1.80 14.41 -13.61
N ASN A 66 -0.91 13.89 -12.76
CA ASN A 66 0.54 14.05 -12.88
C ASN A 66 1.24 12.78 -13.38
N GLY A 67 0.51 11.87 -14.01
CA GLY A 67 1.07 10.74 -14.74
C GLY A 67 1.37 9.50 -13.91
N LEU A 68 0.95 9.44 -12.64
CA LEU A 68 1.08 8.21 -11.85
C LEU A 68 -0.03 7.23 -12.19
N SER A 69 0.32 5.97 -12.36
CA SER A 69 -0.60 4.87 -12.68
C SER A 69 -0.96 4.05 -11.45
N TYR A 70 -0.05 3.96 -10.48
CA TYR A 70 -0.25 3.18 -9.27
C TYR A 70 0.57 3.67 -8.07
N PHE A 71 0.11 3.29 -6.88
CA PHE A 71 0.88 3.42 -5.64
C PHE A 71 1.39 2.05 -5.16
N LEU A 72 2.64 2.01 -4.73
CA LEU A 72 3.18 0.97 -3.87
C LEU A 72 3.01 1.44 -2.44
N VAL A 73 1.97 0.93 -1.78
CA VAL A 73 1.54 1.41 -0.46
C VAL A 73 2.33 0.74 0.64
N ASP A 74 2.97 1.55 1.47
CA ASP A 74 3.65 1.09 2.69
C ASP A 74 2.65 0.34 3.56
N TRP A 75 2.83 -0.98 3.67
CA TRP A 75 1.90 -1.89 4.31
C TRP A 75 2.59 -2.70 5.39
N TYR A 76 1.88 -2.98 6.46
CA TYR A 76 2.47 -3.54 7.66
C TYR A 76 1.79 -4.82 8.11
N TRP A 77 2.61 -5.78 8.52
CA TRP A 77 2.19 -7.06 9.05
C TRP A 77 3.14 -7.50 10.15
N HIS A 78 2.60 -8.03 11.24
CA HIS A 78 3.40 -8.59 12.32
C HIS A 78 2.69 -9.80 12.92
N LYS A 79 3.29 -10.98 12.79
CA LYS A 79 2.86 -12.23 13.43
C LYS A 79 1.35 -12.47 13.37
N GLY A 80 0.80 -12.56 12.18
CA GLY A 80 -0.61 -12.85 11.96
C GLY A 80 -1.54 -11.64 12.03
N SER A 81 -1.03 -10.43 12.23
CA SER A 81 -1.85 -9.22 12.34
C SER A 81 -1.40 -8.14 11.36
N GLN A 82 -2.36 -7.62 10.61
CA GLN A 82 -2.18 -6.44 9.77
C GLN A 82 -2.46 -5.18 10.61
N TYR A 83 -1.71 -4.11 10.36
CA TYR A 83 -1.90 -2.83 11.01
C TYR A 83 -1.58 -1.67 10.07
N ASN A 84 -2.00 -0.46 10.43
CA ASN A 84 -1.82 0.76 9.65
C ASN A 84 -2.49 0.69 8.24
N ASP A 85 -3.69 0.11 8.18
CA ASP A 85 -4.45 -0.14 6.95
C ASP A 85 -5.50 0.94 6.63
N HIS A 86 -5.49 2.02 7.37
CA HIS A 86 -6.50 3.08 7.30
C HIS A 86 -6.64 3.67 5.89
N TRP A 87 -5.53 3.88 5.19
CA TRP A 87 -5.54 4.38 3.82
C TRP A 87 -6.20 3.38 2.86
N VAL A 88 -5.85 2.09 2.95
CA VAL A 88 -6.45 1.04 2.11
C VAL A 88 -7.96 0.98 2.33
N LYS A 89 -8.42 1.05 3.59
CA LYS A 89 -9.85 1.10 3.93
C LYS A 89 -10.53 2.35 3.40
N ALA A 90 -9.86 3.50 3.43
CA ALA A 90 -10.38 4.73 2.85
C ALA A 90 -10.42 4.66 1.32
N PHE A 91 -9.35 4.13 0.68
CA PHE A 91 -9.27 3.91 -0.75
C PHE A 91 -10.40 3.02 -1.27
N GLN A 92 -10.69 1.92 -0.59
CA GLN A 92 -11.81 1.01 -0.97
C GLN A 92 -13.16 1.73 -0.99
N ARG A 93 -13.33 2.80 -0.20
CA ARG A 93 -14.54 3.63 -0.13
C ARG A 93 -14.46 4.90 -0.99
N ALA A 94 -13.28 5.20 -1.56
CA ALA A 94 -13.07 6.38 -2.37
C ALA A 94 -13.89 6.32 -3.67
N ARG A 95 -14.44 7.45 -4.06
CA ARG A 95 -15.30 7.60 -5.23
C ARG A 95 -14.54 7.36 -6.54
N TYR A 96 -13.27 7.77 -6.57
CA TYR A 96 -12.42 7.74 -7.76
C TYR A 96 -11.38 6.62 -7.76
N LYS A 97 -11.51 5.61 -6.88
CA LYS A 97 -10.56 4.51 -6.76
C LYS A 97 -10.25 3.79 -8.09
N SER A 98 -11.21 3.73 -9.01
CA SER A 98 -11.02 3.08 -10.32
C SER A 98 -10.01 3.79 -11.23
N PHE A 99 -9.63 5.02 -10.93
CA PHE A 99 -8.63 5.77 -11.71
C PHE A 99 -7.19 5.41 -11.35
N LEU A 100 -6.92 4.87 -10.17
CA LEU A 100 -5.57 4.56 -9.67
C LEU A 100 -5.47 3.10 -9.27
N LYS A 101 -4.37 2.44 -9.63
CA LYS A 101 -4.04 1.11 -9.09
C LYS A 101 -3.20 1.24 -7.82
N TRP A 102 -3.15 0.16 -7.04
CA TRP A 102 -2.27 0.08 -5.89
C TRP A 102 -1.78 -1.34 -5.64
N ALA A 103 -0.64 -1.48 -5.02
CA ALA A 103 -0.11 -2.77 -4.58
C ALA A 103 0.54 -2.63 -3.19
N VAL A 104 0.66 -3.76 -2.53
CA VAL A 104 1.35 -3.86 -1.25
C VAL A 104 2.85 -3.64 -1.46
N MET A 105 3.43 -2.70 -0.71
CA MET A 105 4.84 -2.70 -0.39
C MET A 105 4.98 -3.08 1.09
N TRP A 106 5.31 -4.36 1.34
CA TRP A 106 5.44 -4.84 2.72
C TRP A 106 6.69 -4.29 3.38
N ALA A 107 6.49 -3.33 4.28
CA ALA A 107 7.52 -2.74 5.13
C ALA A 107 7.91 -3.74 6.24
N ASN A 108 8.60 -4.80 5.86
CA ASN A 108 8.95 -5.95 6.70
C ASN A 108 10.18 -5.71 7.59
N HIS A 109 10.24 -4.55 8.27
CA HIS A 109 11.34 -4.17 9.15
C HIS A 109 11.06 -4.42 10.65
N ASN A 110 10.28 -5.45 10.94
CA ASN A 110 9.99 -5.88 12.30
C ASN A 110 11.22 -6.46 13.01
N ALA A 111 11.10 -6.64 14.33
CA ALA A 111 12.16 -7.26 15.13
C ALA A 111 12.57 -8.64 14.58
N ALA A 112 13.78 -9.06 14.89
CA ALA A 112 14.29 -10.38 14.49
C ALA A 112 13.35 -11.51 14.95
N GLY A 113 13.21 -12.55 14.10
CA GLY A 113 12.31 -13.67 14.33
C GLY A 113 10.84 -13.38 14.01
N SER A 114 10.57 -12.33 13.21
CA SER A 114 9.20 -11.99 12.78
C SER A 114 8.76 -12.73 11.51
N HIS A 115 9.71 -13.28 10.75
CA HIS A 115 9.41 -14.01 9.52
C HIS A 115 9.58 -15.52 9.76
N SER A 116 8.57 -16.27 9.37
CA SER A 116 8.59 -17.75 9.35
C SER A 116 7.77 -18.25 8.16
N VAL A 117 7.84 -19.55 7.92
CA VAL A 117 7.02 -20.20 6.88
C VAL A 117 5.54 -20.07 7.21
N GLU A 118 5.17 -20.21 8.49
CA GLU A 118 3.80 -20.10 8.98
C GLU A 118 3.28 -18.66 8.81
N ASP A 119 4.08 -17.68 9.19
CA ASP A 119 3.72 -16.26 9.03
C ASP A 119 3.60 -15.87 7.56
N GLN A 120 4.50 -16.39 6.70
CA GLN A 120 4.42 -16.17 5.24
C GLN A 120 3.13 -16.75 4.65
N ARG A 121 2.70 -17.94 5.12
CA ARG A 121 1.41 -18.50 4.73
C ARG A 121 0.24 -17.62 5.17
N ALA A 122 0.29 -17.13 6.39
CA ALA A 122 -0.76 -16.27 6.95
C ALA A 122 -0.88 -14.95 6.19
N VAL A 123 0.23 -14.25 5.96
CA VAL A 123 0.23 -12.98 5.24
C VAL A 123 -0.19 -13.16 3.78
N THR A 124 0.27 -14.23 3.12
CA THR A 124 -0.11 -14.50 1.73
C THR A 124 -1.60 -14.80 1.60
N ARG A 125 -2.16 -15.61 2.49
CA ARG A 125 -3.60 -15.87 2.54
C ARG A 125 -4.39 -14.58 2.73
N PHE A 126 -3.92 -13.72 3.64
CA PHE A 126 -4.54 -12.41 3.87
C PHE A 126 -4.59 -11.56 2.58
N TRP A 127 -3.50 -11.49 1.81
CA TRP A 127 -3.47 -10.75 0.54
C TRP A 127 -4.42 -11.34 -0.50
N ILE A 128 -4.46 -12.67 -0.63
CA ILE A 128 -5.36 -13.38 -1.55
C ILE A 128 -6.82 -13.06 -1.22
N GLU A 129 -7.20 -13.19 0.04
CA GLU A 129 -8.60 -13.04 0.50
C GLU A 129 -9.07 -11.58 0.47
N ASN A 130 -8.19 -10.62 0.73
CA ASN A 130 -8.60 -9.23 0.95
C ASN A 130 -8.23 -8.27 -0.17
N TYR A 131 -7.19 -8.57 -0.98
CA TYR A 131 -6.63 -7.61 -1.92
C TYR A 131 -6.56 -8.10 -3.37
N PHE A 132 -6.04 -9.29 -3.61
CA PHE A 132 -5.75 -9.73 -4.98
C PHE A 132 -6.98 -9.81 -5.87
N ASN A 133 -8.17 -10.03 -5.33
CA ASN A 133 -9.42 -10.05 -6.10
C ASN A 133 -10.01 -8.66 -6.39
N THR A 134 -9.43 -7.57 -5.86
CA THR A 134 -9.97 -6.24 -6.11
C THR A 134 -9.55 -5.73 -7.50
N PRO A 135 -10.46 -5.09 -8.26
CA PRO A 135 -10.14 -4.60 -9.60
C PRO A 135 -9.03 -3.55 -9.63
N GLU A 136 -8.86 -2.82 -8.55
CA GLU A 136 -7.87 -1.76 -8.40
C GLU A 136 -6.50 -2.27 -7.98
N TYR A 137 -6.36 -3.57 -7.63
CA TYR A 137 -5.05 -4.11 -7.28
C TYR A 137 -4.15 -4.18 -8.51
N TYR A 138 -2.92 -3.68 -8.37
CA TYR A 138 -1.98 -3.62 -9.49
C TYR A 138 -1.46 -4.99 -9.86
N ARG A 139 -1.43 -5.29 -11.17
CA ARG A 139 -1.00 -6.55 -11.74
C ARG A 139 -0.08 -6.32 -12.92
N ILE A 140 0.82 -7.25 -13.13
CA ILE A 140 1.64 -7.36 -14.34
C ILE A 140 1.34 -8.74 -14.94
N ASP A 141 0.94 -8.79 -16.21
CA ASP A 141 0.53 -10.02 -16.90
C ASP A 141 -0.52 -10.81 -16.08
N ASP A 142 -1.55 -10.10 -15.60
CA ASP A 142 -2.63 -10.60 -14.74
C ASP A 142 -2.20 -11.14 -13.36
N LYS A 143 -0.91 -11.02 -13.01
CA LYS A 143 -0.37 -11.48 -11.73
C LYS A 143 -0.30 -10.34 -10.71
N PRO A 144 -0.83 -10.53 -9.50
CA PRO A 144 -0.76 -9.52 -8.44
C PRO A 144 0.69 -9.18 -8.07
N VAL A 145 0.99 -7.90 -7.93
CA VAL A 145 2.32 -7.42 -7.56
C VAL A 145 2.40 -7.23 -6.05
N VAL A 146 3.47 -7.74 -5.44
CA VAL A 146 3.85 -7.46 -4.06
C VAL A 146 5.32 -7.06 -4.03
N MET A 147 5.61 -5.94 -3.41
CA MET A 147 6.98 -5.50 -3.14
C MET A 147 7.36 -5.83 -1.70
N ILE A 148 8.59 -6.30 -1.50
CA ILE A 148 9.18 -6.55 -0.18
C ILE A 148 10.25 -5.49 0.09
N TRP A 149 10.15 -4.82 1.23
CA TRP A 149 11.13 -3.78 1.62
C TRP A 149 12.53 -4.36 1.83
N SER A 150 12.63 -5.45 2.59
CA SER A 150 13.93 -6.03 2.96
C SER A 150 13.97 -7.55 2.85
N ALA A 151 14.63 -8.04 1.81
CA ALA A 151 14.98 -9.46 1.67
C ALA A 151 15.92 -9.92 2.79
N GLN A 152 16.80 -9.03 3.26
CA GLN A 152 17.78 -9.32 4.30
C GLN A 152 17.11 -9.69 5.63
N ASN A 153 16.01 -9.02 5.99
CA ASN A 153 15.27 -9.34 7.20
C ASN A 153 14.70 -10.76 7.16
N MET A 154 14.16 -11.18 6.02
CA MET A 154 13.66 -12.54 5.82
C MET A 154 14.81 -13.56 5.88
N ASN A 155 15.93 -13.28 5.20
CA ASN A 155 17.11 -14.16 5.20
C ASN A 155 17.67 -14.32 6.62
N ARG A 156 17.80 -13.23 7.37
CA ARG A 156 18.23 -13.24 8.78
C ARG A 156 17.33 -14.13 9.63
N ASP A 157 16.02 -13.96 9.53
CA ASP A 157 15.06 -14.65 10.39
C ASP A 157 14.96 -16.15 10.08
N LEU A 158 15.23 -16.57 8.84
CA LEU A 158 15.31 -17.97 8.46
C LEU A 158 16.72 -18.56 8.63
N GLY A 159 17.72 -17.75 9.00
CA GLY A 159 19.11 -18.20 9.14
C GLY A 159 19.75 -18.67 7.82
N ASP A 160 19.28 -18.16 6.68
CA ASP A 160 19.65 -18.65 5.36
C ASP A 160 19.62 -17.53 4.33
N LYS A 161 20.67 -17.45 3.49
CA LYS A 161 20.80 -16.45 2.41
C LYS A 161 19.70 -16.53 1.34
N ASP A 162 19.05 -17.68 1.19
CA ASP A 162 17.98 -17.92 0.24
C ASP A 162 16.57 -17.90 0.90
N GLY A 163 16.48 -17.53 2.17
CA GLY A 163 15.25 -17.53 2.95
C GLY A 163 14.13 -16.70 2.30
N CYS A 164 14.44 -15.46 1.87
CA CYS A 164 13.48 -14.63 1.17
C CYS A 164 12.96 -15.29 -0.11
N LYS A 165 13.85 -15.86 -0.93
CA LYS A 165 13.47 -16.56 -2.16
C LYS A 165 12.47 -17.68 -1.89
N ARG A 166 12.75 -18.54 -0.89
CA ARG A 166 11.85 -19.64 -0.51
C ARG A 166 10.49 -19.16 -0.03
N LEU A 167 10.44 -18.09 0.77
CA LEU A 167 9.18 -17.51 1.24
C LEU A 167 8.37 -16.93 0.08
N LEU A 168 9.01 -16.26 -0.87
CA LEU A 168 8.32 -15.71 -2.05
C LEU A 168 7.87 -16.81 -3.02
N GLU A 169 8.64 -17.89 -3.18
CA GLU A 169 8.20 -19.06 -3.95
C GLU A 169 6.97 -19.73 -3.34
N LEU A 170 6.92 -19.83 -1.99
CA LEU A 170 5.72 -20.28 -1.28
C LEU A 170 4.52 -19.39 -1.57
N SER A 171 4.68 -18.07 -1.50
CA SER A 171 3.60 -17.13 -1.80
C SER A 171 3.10 -17.24 -3.24
N ARG A 172 4.02 -17.37 -4.21
CA ARG A 172 3.65 -17.60 -5.62
C ARG A 172 2.84 -18.88 -5.81
N LYS A 173 3.29 -19.98 -5.17
CA LYS A 173 2.55 -21.25 -5.23
C LYS A 173 1.13 -21.09 -4.69
N MET A 174 0.97 -20.45 -3.54
CA MET A 174 -0.34 -20.21 -2.94
C MET A 174 -1.23 -19.33 -3.83
N ALA A 175 -0.66 -18.29 -4.46
CA ALA A 175 -1.40 -17.42 -5.38
C ALA A 175 -1.87 -18.21 -6.62
N VAL A 176 -1.00 -19.02 -7.23
CA VAL A 176 -1.38 -19.89 -8.36
C VAL A 176 -2.47 -20.89 -7.98
N GLU A 177 -2.39 -21.53 -6.81
CA GLU A 177 -3.42 -22.45 -6.31
C GLU A 177 -4.77 -21.72 -6.07
N ALA A 178 -4.75 -20.41 -5.83
CA ALA A 178 -5.93 -19.56 -5.69
C ALA A 178 -6.42 -18.95 -7.02
N GLY A 179 -5.76 -19.25 -8.15
CA GLY A 179 -6.20 -18.83 -9.48
C GLY A 179 -5.56 -17.54 -10.02
N PHE A 180 -4.42 -17.11 -9.44
CA PHE A 180 -3.68 -15.92 -9.88
C PHE A 180 -2.40 -16.26 -10.66
#